data_e42ccd3417cd904351f9f4a976b49f18
#
_entry.id   e42ccd3417cd904351f9f4a976b49f18
#
_cell.length_a   1.000
_cell.length_b   1.000
_cell.length_c   1.000
_cell.angle_alpha   90.00
_cell.angle_beta   90.00
_cell.angle_gamma   90.00
#
_symmetry.space_group_name_H-M   'P 1'
#
loop_
_entity.id
_entity.type
_entity.pdbx_description
1 polymer ?
#
loop_
_entity_poly.entity_id
_entity_poly.type
_entity_poly.pdbx_seq_one_letter_code
_entity_poly.pdbx_strand_id
1 'polypeptide(L)'
;GIKKMTGKLYVTGNASLGEDKPDEPDSYGFNVIKYLISNSVLEAENVTLSNNHPLAVTDPSLIGQGGESGGVYSYTIKSDAEAAAFSPGGKEVKNLTVTGPNVTDDGMALLAAKISVVQGTMTVDGASIKTTETFFGKVDCQGSIILRNISTYDEGGGNKFFNNNGFKNITRIHGDFILENIPYLIHWGRGNGFAQITEIDGDLTVRNCGMQQMAFASLSKVGGDLTLADNCIELYTGFFWNLATDLRHVGGSLTLTGNDHQNGLGGFEKVEYIGGNITITGNGTTNGGIPYDSTSDQVGFDLVAGWIESGVVAPTAVVTCKYADGSAVEFPVPSPYKSYTISSRDELLAFAPQDGSAVKETVQNLTIVDAGNTMSDNDLSYVKTRVE
;
A
#
# COMPACT_ATOMS: atom_id res chain seq x y z
N GLY A 1 38.83 -9.13 22.47
CA GLY A 1 37.73 -9.68 21.72
C GLY A 1 37.62 -9.01 20.36
N ILE A 2 36.94 -9.65 19.42
CA ILE A 2 36.66 -9.08 18.09
C ILE A 2 35.68 -7.92 18.27
N LYS A 3 36.04 -6.72 17.80
CA LYS A 3 35.20 -5.53 17.95
C LYS A 3 34.28 -5.30 16.71
N LYS A 4 34.74 -5.73 15.53
CA LYS A 4 33.99 -5.61 14.27
C LYS A 4 34.55 -6.60 13.24
N MET A 5 33.67 -7.24 12.47
CA MET A 5 34.00 -8.04 11.30
C MET A 5 33.40 -7.37 10.07
N THR A 6 34.23 -7.08 9.06
CA THR A 6 33.82 -6.47 7.80
C THR A 6 33.77 -7.46 6.64
N GLY A 7 34.17 -8.70 6.89
CA GLY A 7 34.19 -9.81 5.94
C GLY A 7 33.07 -10.82 6.20
N LYS A 8 33.04 -11.85 5.36
CA LYS A 8 32.05 -12.93 5.46
C LYS A 8 32.51 -14.02 6.45
N LEU A 9 31.55 -14.55 7.21
CA LEU A 9 31.70 -15.72 8.05
C LEU A 9 31.05 -16.93 7.39
N TYR A 10 31.80 -17.97 7.16
CA TYR A 10 31.28 -19.24 6.62
C TYR A 10 31.33 -20.29 7.72
N VAL A 11 30.17 -20.91 8.01
CA VAL A 11 30.08 -22.03 8.98
C VAL A 11 29.43 -23.19 8.23
N THR A 12 30.26 -24.17 7.88
CA THR A 12 29.85 -25.25 7.00
C THR A 12 30.38 -26.60 7.46
N GLY A 13 29.58 -27.66 7.23
CA GLY A 13 30.03 -29.03 7.45
C GLY A 13 30.15 -29.45 8.92
N ASN A 14 29.46 -28.78 9.83
CA ASN A 14 29.52 -29.08 11.26
C ASN A 14 28.35 -29.97 11.67
N ALA A 15 28.52 -31.28 11.65
CA ALA A 15 27.44 -32.24 11.93
C ALA A 15 26.87 -32.14 13.37
N SER A 16 27.64 -31.62 14.32
CA SER A 16 27.22 -31.44 15.71
C SER A 16 26.75 -30.03 16.04
N LEU A 17 26.81 -29.10 15.09
CA LEU A 17 26.35 -27.73 15.30
C LEU A 17 24.80 -27.68 15.24
N GLY A 18 24.16 -27.43 16.34
CA GLY A 18 22.70 -27.45 16.47
C GLY A 18 22.13 -28.79 16.93
N GLU A 19 22.96 -29.73 17.40
CA GLU A 19 22.57 -31.10 17.77
C GLU A 19 21.95 -31.19 19.17
N ASP A 20 22.23 -30.26 20.06
CA ASP A 20 21.99 -30.43 21.48
C ASP A 20 20.70 -29.79 21.97
N LYS A 21 19.64 -30.47 21.87
CA LYS A 21 18.33 -30.18 22.48
C LYS A 21 17.38 -29.47 21.53
N PRO A 22 16.32 -30.18 21.11
CA PRO A 22 15.21 -29.59 20.35
C PRO A 22 14.54 -28.43 21.09
N ASP A 23 14.73 -28.31 22.41
CA ASP A 23 14.17 -27.27 23.27
C ASP A 23 15.12 -26.09 23.49
N GLU A 24 16.36 -26.16 23.02
CA GLU A 24 17.36 -25.09 23.10
C GLU A 24 18.00 -24.87 21.72
N PRO A 25 17.36 -24.05 20.83
CA PRO A 25 17.86 -23.79 19.49
C PRO A 25 19.22 -23.06 19.46
N ASP A 26 19.78 -22.74 20.60
CA ASP A 26 20.98 -21.93 20.80
C ASP A 26 22.23 -22.75 21.14
N SER A 27 22.28 -24.01 20.76
CA SER A 27 23.42 -24.84 21.18
C SER A 27 24.75 -24.44 20.54
N TYR A 28 25.72 -24.29 21.37
CA TYR A 28 27.18 -24.13 21.22
C TYR A 28 27.70 -23.17 20.14
N GLY A 29 27.84 -23.57 18.91
CA GLY A 29 28.45 -22.71 17.87
C GLY A 29 27.58 -21.51 17.46
N PHE A 30 26.29 -21.65 17.50
CA PHE A 30 25.35 -20.57 17.15
C PHE A 30 25.28 -19.47 18.20
N ASN A 31 25.53 -19.76 19.48
CA ASN A 31 25.61 -18.75 20.53
C ASN A 31 26.67 -17.71 20.26
N VAL A 32 27.81 -18.11 19.69
CA VAL A 32 28.89 -17.18 19.32
C VAL A 32 28.46 -16.32 18.14
N ILE A 33 27.82 -16.91 17.13
CA ILE A 33 27.31 -16.18 15.94
C ILE A 33 26.22 -15.20 16.37
N LYS A 34 25.27 -15.66 17.19
CA LYS A 34 24.24 -14.82 17.83
C LYS A 34 24.87 -13.64 18.55
N TYR A 35 25.84 -13.87 19.43
CA TYR A 35 26.53 -12.81 20.15
C TYR A 35 27.17 -11.79 19.19
N LEU A 36 27.81 -12.25 18.13
CA LEU A 36 28.47 -11.39 17.16
C LEU A 36 27.44 -10.52 16.38
N ILE A 37 26.30 -11.09 15.99
CA ILE A 37 25.24 -10.38 15.29
C ILE A 37 24.55 -9.38 16.25
N SER A 38 24.13 -9.84 17.42
CA SER A 38 23.40 -9.01 18.40
C SER A 38 24.20 -7.81 18.92
N ASN A 39 25.52 -7.91 18.90
CA ASN A 39 26.41 -6.82 19.32
C ASN A 39 26.96 -6.00 18.16
N SER A 40 26.38 -6.14 16.96
CA SER A 40 26.80 -5.43 15.75
C SER A 40 28.29 -5.60 15.39
N VAL A 41 28.86 -6.73 15.78
CA VAL A 41 30.22 -7.12 15.43
C VAL A 41 30.25 -7.71 14.03
N LEU A 42 29.16 -8.39 13.62
CA LEU A 42 28.98 -9.07 12.36
C LEU A 42 27.54 -8.84 11.88
N GLU A 43 27.39 -8.42 10.61
CA GLU A 43 26.06 -8.31 9.99
C GLU A 43 25.56 -9.71 9.56
N ALA A 44 24.28 -10.02 9.80
CA ALA A 44 23.70 -11.33 9.49
C ALA A 44 23.84 -11.71 8.01
N GLU A 45 23.77 -10.75 7.11
CA GLU A 45 23.93 -10.93 5.65
C GLU A 45 25.34 -11.40 5.26
N ASN A 46 26.32 -11.23 6.14
CA ASN A 46 27.71 -11.67 5.95
C ASN A 46 27.97 -13.07 6.51
N VAL A 47 26.94 -13.77 7.00
CA VAL A 47 27.05 -15.13 7.53
C VAL A 47 26.48 -16.11 6.51
N THR A 48 27.22 -17.18 6.23
CA THR A 48 26.74 -18.30 5.40
C THR A 48 26.78 -19.58 6.22
N LEU A 49 25.62 -20.22 6.35
CA LEU A 49 25.45 -21.50 7.05
C LEU A 49 25.08 -22.57 6.03
N SER A 50 25.86 -23.64 5.92
CA SER A 50 25.55 -24.73 5.00
C SER A 50 26.09 -26.07 5.49
N ASN A 51 25.40 -27.15 5.16
CA ASN A 51 25.81 -28.52 5.47
C ASN A 51 26.15 -28.75 6.97
N ASN A 52 25.47 -28.03 7.86
CA ASN A 52 25.50 -28.28 9.29
C ASN A 52 24.47 -29.38 9.65
N HIS A 53 24.23 -29.61 10.94
CA HIS A 53 23.24 -30.60 11.37
C HIS A 53 21.89 -30.40 10.64
N PRO A 54 21.16 -31.46 10.27
CA PRO A 54 19.90 -31.36 9.51
C PRO A 54 18.82 -30.46 10.13
N LEU A 55 18.83 -30.31 11.46
CA LEU A 55 17.93 -29.41 12.20
C LEU A 55 18.52 -28.02 12.43
N ALA A 56 19.76 -27.77 11.98
CA ALA A 56 20.40 -26.48 12.15
C ALA A 56 19.77 -25.42 11.25
N VAL A 57 19.69 -24.21 11.80
CA VAL A 57 19.26 -23.02 11.06
C VAL A 57 20.18 -22.80 9.87
N THR A 58 19.59 -22.63 8.67
CA THR A 58 20.33 -22.34 7.45
C THR A 58 20.31 -20.84 7.08
N ASP A 59 19.39 -20.09 7.66
CA ASP A 59 19.27 -18.64 7.49
C ASP A 59 19.92 -17.94 8.70
N PRO A 60 21.05 -17.22 8.52
CA PRO A 60 21.72 -16.53 9.62
C PRO A 60 20.87 -15.49 10.32
N SER A 61 19.85 -14.93 9.66
CA SER A 61 18.92 -13.97 10.26
C SER A 61 18.06 -14.60 11.35
N LEU A 62 17.92 -15.94 11.33
CA LEU A 62 17.16 -16.72 12.33
C LEU A 62 18.00 -17.12 13.55
N ILE A 63 19.32 -16.92 13.50
CA ILE A 63 20.19 -17.26 14.62
C ILE A 63 19.91 -16.30 15.78
N GLY A 64 19.51 -16.87 16.89
CA GLY A 64 19.24 -16.08 18.08
C GLY A 64 17.84 -15.51 18.19
N GLN A 65 16.94 -15.88 17.31
CA GLN A 65 15.55 -15.46 17.39
C GLN A 65 14.70 -16.32 18.36
N GLY A 66 15.30 -17.29 19.03
CA GLY A 66 14.61 -18.27 19.89
C GLY A 66 14.93 -18.22 21.38
N GLY A 67 15.48 -17.14 21.97
CA GLY A 67 15.97 -17.32 23.35
C GLY A 67 16.15 -16.16 24.29
N GLU A 68 15.66 -14.93 24.02
CA GLU A 68 15.61 -13.91 25.07
C GLU A 68 14.28 -13.21 25.13
N SER A 69 13.69 -13.16 26.32
CA SER A 69 12.46 -12.51 26.65
C SER A 69 12.55 -11.01 26.30
N GLY A 70 11.86 -10.57 25.26
CA GLY A 70 11.58 -9.15 24.99
C GLY A 70 11.98 -8.60 23.63
N GLY A 71 12.63 -9.34 22.74
CA GLY A 71 12.94 -8.86 21.39
C GLY A 71 11.83 -9.16 20.39
N VAL A 72 11.47 -8.18 19.56
CA VAL A 72 10.53 -8.34 18.45
C VAL A 72 11.33 -8.54 17.17
N TYR A 73 11.23 -9.73 16.56
CA TYR A 73 12.08 -10.14 15.43
C TYR A 73 11.32 -10.31 14.12
N SER A 74 12.06 -10.32 13.02
CA SER A 74 11.53 -10.61 11.68
C SER A 74 11.69 -12.09 11.33
N TYR A 75 10.69 -12.65 10.66
CA TYR A 75 10.67 -14.08 10.31
C TYR A 75 10.27 -14.31 8.87
N THR A 76 10.80 -15.40 8.29
CA THR A 76 10.39 -15.89 6.97
C THR A 76 9.93 -17.34 7.10
N ILE A 77 8.75 -17.64 6.60
CA ILE A 77 8.10 -18.97 6.64
C ILE A 77 7.85 -19.44 5.21
N LYS A 78 8.32 -20.64 4.88
CA LYS A 78 8.32 -21.18 3.51
C LYS A 78 7.45 -22.44 3.34
N SER A 79 6.90 -22.97 4.43
CA SER A 79 6.04 -24.15 4.39
C SER A 79 5.16 -24.25 5.64
N ASP A 80 4.10 -25.05 5.56
CA ASP A 80 3.23 -25.39 6.70
C ASP A 80 4.02 -26.11 7.80
N ALA A 81 5.04 -26.88 7.43
CA ALA A 81 5.92 -27.54 8.40
C ALA A 81 6.74 -26.51 9.20
N GLU A 82 7.26 -25.47 8.52
CA GLU A 82 7.94 -24.36 9.21
C GLU A 82 6.96 -23.56 10.07
N ALA A 83 5.74 -23.30 9.58
CA ALA A 83 4.70 -22.67 10.38
C ALA A 83 4.32 -23.49 11.62
N ALA A 84 4.27 -24.82 11.50
CA ALA A 84 4.04 -25.73 12.62
C ALA A 84 5.20 -25.70 13.64
N ALA A 85 6.43 -25.66 13.19
CA ALA A 85 7.63 -25.57 14.01
C ALA A 85 7.92 -24.16 14.53
N PHE A 86 7.30 -23.14 13.96
CA PHE A 86 7.52 -21.74 14.32
C PHE A 86 7.20 -21.49 15.81
N SER A 87 8.17 -20.94 16.53
CA SER A 87 8.05 -20.64 17.97
C SER A 87 8.69 -19.26 18.25
N PRO A 88 7.94 -18.17 18.03
CA PRO A 88 8.43 -16.85 18.38
C PRO A 88 8.54 -16.71 19.90
N GLY A 89 9.52 -15.95 20.38
CA GLY A 89 9.73 -15.70 21.81
C GLY A 89 8.60 -14.92 22.50
N GLY A 90 7.59 -14.47 21.73
CA GLY A 90 6.40 -13.77 22.19
C GLY A 90 5.30 -13.83 21.13
N LYS A 91 4.20 -13.12 21.36
CA LYS A 91 3.09 -13.03 20.42
C LYS A 91 3.23 -11.91 19.39
N GLU A 92 4.31 -11.15 19.45
CA GLU A 92 4.59 -10.02 18.56
C GLU A 92 5.83 -10.29 17.72
N VAL A 93 5.75 -9.97 16.45
CA VAL A 93 6.88 -10.07 15.51
C VAL A 93 7.09 -8.73 14.81
N LYS A 94 8.35 -8.41 14.45
CA LYS A 94 8.67 -7.16 13.77
C LYS A 94 8.14 -7.17 12.33
N ASN A 95 8.62 -8.13 11.54
CA ASN A 95 8.11 -8.38 10.20
C ASN A 95 7.85 -9.88 10.03
N LEU A 96 6.87 -10.20 9.22
CA LEU A 96 6.59 -11.59 8.85
C LEU A 96 6.50 -11.72 7.33
N THR A 97 7.35 -12.57 6.78
CA THR A 97 7.31 -12.95 5.37
C THR A 97 6.88 -14.40 5.26
N VAL A 98 5.79 -14.63 4.58
CA VAL A 98 5.30 -15.96 4.20
C VAL A 98 5.54 -16.12 2.71
N THR A 99 6.29 -17.12 2.28
CA THR A 99 6.66 -17.24 0.87
C THR A 99 6.67 -18.67 0.36
N GLY A 100 6.21 -18.83 -0.89
CA GLY A 100 6.24 -20.10 -1.63
C GLY A 100 4.97 -20.94 -1.50
N PRO A 101 4.77 -21.84 -2.47
CA PRO A 101 3.51 -22.57 -2.65
C PRO A 101 3.24 -23.62 -1.57
N ASN A 102 4.22 -23.92 -0.72
CA ASN A 102 4.09 -24.90 0.36
C ASN A 102 3.50 -24.30 1.65
N VAL A 103 3.13 -23.01 1.63
CA VAL A 103 2.34 -22.41 2.70
C VAL A 103 0.90 -22.30 2.24
N THR A 104 0.01 -22.90 3.02
CA THR A 104 -1.43 -22.98 2.75
C THR A 104 -2.24 -22.23 3.82
N ASP A 105 -3.56 -22.28 3.73
CA ASP A 105 -4.45 -21.75 4.78
C ASP A 105 -4.19 -22.39 6.14
N ASP A 106 -3.77 -23.67 6.19
CA ASP A 106 -3.42 -24.35 7.43
C ASP A 106 -2.15 -23.75 8.07
N GLY A 107 -1.12 -23.48 7.26
CA GLY A 107 0.08 -22.77 7.71
C GLY A 107 -0.23 -21.38 8.23
N MET A 108 -1.08 -20.63 7.55
CA MET A 108 -1.53 -19.31 7.99
C MET A 108 -2.30 -19.38 9.31
N ALA A 109 -3.14 -20.38 9.49
CA ALA A 109 -3.87 -20.62 10.75
C ALA A 109 -2.92 -20.94 11.91
N LEU A 110 -1.89 -21.76 11.66
CA LEU A 110 -0.86 -22.10 12.63
C LEU A 110 -0.07 -20.85 13.07
N LEU A 111 0.29 -19.96 12.15
CA LEU A 111 0.93 -18.70 12.47
C LEU A 111 0.03 -17.80 13.31
N ALA A 112 -1.23 -17.64 12.91
CA ALA A 112 -2.21 -16.83 13.65
C ALA A 112 -2.53 -17.36 15.06
N ALA A 113 -2.28 -18.64 15.32
CA ALA A 113 -2.40 -19.21 16.66
C ALA A 113 -1.22 -18.84 17.56
N LYS A 114 -0.09 -18.48 16.98
CA LYS A 114 1.19 -18.26 17.70
C LYS A 114 1.52 -16.77 17.87
N ILE A 115 1.06 -15.92 16.97
CA ILE A 115 1.29 -14.47 17.01
C ILE A 115 -0.03 -13.71 17.03
N SER A 116 -0.03 -12.51 17.57
CA SER A 116 -1.18 -11.61 17.59
C SER A 116 -0.89 -10.26 16.94
N VAL A 117 0.39 -9.89 16.77
CA VAL A 117 0.80 -8.62 16.20
C VAL A 117 1.99 -8.78 15.25
N VAL A 118 1.90 -8.13 14.08
CA VAL A 118 3.03 -7.83 13.20
C VAL A 118 3.23 -6.33 13.23
N GLN A 119 4.30 -5.86 13.87
CA GLN A 119 4.55 -4.42 14.10
C GLN A 119 4.94 -3.66 12.83
N GLY A 120 5.67 -4.31 11.93
CA GLY A 120 6.13 -3.76 10.67
C GLY A 120 5.44 -4.40 9.47
N THR A 121 6.20 -4.89 8.51
CA THR A 121 5.66 -5.40 7.26
C THR A 121 5.22 -6.86 7.38
N MET A 122 3.97 -7.12 6.96
CA MET A 122 3.46 -8.45 6.66
C MET A 122 3.50 -8.71 5.16
N THR A 123 4.27 -9.70 4.72
CA THR A 123 4.37 -10.10 3.31
C THR A 123 3.85 -11.52 3.11
N VAL A 124 2.95 -11.71 2.13
CA VAL A 124 2.55 -13.02 1.61
C VAL A 124 2.90 -13.07 0.13
N ASP A 125 3.82 -13.95 -0.25
CA ASP A 125 4.38 -14.01 -1.60
C ASP A 125 4.39 -15.45 -2.14
N GLY A 126 3.56 -15.74 -3.12
CA GLY A 126 3.51 -17.05 -3.77
C GLY A 126 2.91 -18.17 -2.92
N ALA A 127 2.21 -17.85 -1.86
CA ALA A 127 1.54 -18.84 -1.01
C ALA A 127 0.26 -19.40 -1.67
N SER A 128 -0.03 -20.68 -1.37
CA SER A 128 -1.24 -21.37 -1.86
C SER A 128 -2.41 -21.17 -0.89
N ILE A 129 -2.80 -19.90 -0.67
CA ILE A 129 -3.90 -19.55 0.24
C ILE A 129 -5.17 -19.21 -0.53
N LYS A 130 -6.32 -19.57 0.04
CA LYS A 130 -7.64 -19.29 -0.52
C LYS A 130 -8.35 -18.15 0.21
N THR A 131 -7.96 -17.90 1.45
CA THR A 131 -8.63 -16.94 2.31
C THR A 131 -7.65 -16.15 3.19
N THR A 132 -7.98 -14.91 3.43
CA THR A 132 -7.28 -14.04 4.40
C THR A 132 -7.84 -14.18 5.82
N GLU A 133 -9.01 -14.82 6.01
CA GLU A 133 -9.69 -14.91 7.31
C GLU A 133 -8.89 -15.68 8.36
N THR A 134 -8.10 -16.65 7.93
CA THR A 134 -7.29 -17.48 8.82
C THR A 134 -6.21 -16.69 9.54
N PHE A 135 -5.72 -15.62 8.93
CA PHE A 135 -4.65 -14.79 9.47
C PHE A 135 -5.10 -13.35 9.77
N PHE A 136 -5.44 -12.56 8.77
CA PHE A 136 -5.74 -11.11 8.92
C PHE A 136 -6.99 -10.83 9.76
N GLY A 137 -7.89 -11.79 9.90
CA GLY A 137 -9.02 -11.69 10.82
C GLY A 137 -8.64 -11.85 12.30
N LYS A 138 -7.39 -12.21 12.62
CA LYS A 138 -6.92 -12.58 13.98
C LYS A 138 -5.64 -11.89 14.40
N VAL A 139 -4.81 -11.47 13.45
CA VAL A 139 -3.50 -10.86 13.69
C VAL A 139 -3.56 -9.39 13.33
N ASP A 140 -3.14 -8.54 14.25
CA ASP A 140 -3.04 -7.11 14.07
C ASP A 140 -1.76 -6.77 13.27
N CYS A 141 -1.91 -6.22 12.07
CA CYS A 141 -0.81 -5.79 11.22
C CYS A 141 -0.68 -4.26 11.31
N GLN A 142 0.33 -3.80 12.05
CA GLN A 142 0.54 -2.38 12.38
C GLN A 142 1.39 -1.61 11.38
N GLY A 143 1.86 -2.24 10.31
CA GLY A 143 2.67 -1.60 9.27
C GLY A 143 2.14 -1.90 7.87
N SER A 144 3.06 -2.09 6.93
CA SER A 144 2.70 -2.40 5.54
C SER A 144 2.17 -3.82 5.38
N ILE A 145 1.24 -4.00 4.43
CA ILE A 145 0.71 -5.31 4.04
C ILE A 145 0.97 -5.51 2.55
N ILE A 146 1.68 -6.59 2.22
CA ILE A 146 2.05 -6.94 0.85
C ILE A 146 1.51 -8.33 0.55
N LEU A 147 0.58 -8.41 -0.40
CA LEU A 147 0.04 -9.67 -0.91
C LEU A 147 0.41 -9.77 -2.39
N ARG A 148 1.15 -10.79 -2.78
CA ARG A 148 1.54 -10.94 -4.18
C ARG A 148 1.73 -12.39 -4.63
N ASN A 149 1.60 -12.60 -5.93
CA ASN A 149 1.78 -13.91 -6.56
C ASN A 149 0.91 -15.01 -5.93
N ILE A 150 -0.28 -14.65 -5.47
CA ILE A 150 -1.20 -15.59 -4.85
C ILE A 150 -2.04 -16.24 -5.95
N SER A 151 -1.81 -17.53 -6.16
CA SER A 151 -2.62 -18.32 -7.08
C SER A 151 -3.97 -18.61 -6.44
N THR A 152 -5.03 -18.20 -7.11
CA THR A 152 -6.39 -18.54 -6.68
C THR A 152 -6.72 -19.97 -7.07
N TYR A 153 -7.35 -20.70 -6.15
CA TYR A 153 -7.71 -22.09 -6.34
C TYR A 153 -9.01 -22.24 -7.12
N ASP A 154 -9.04 -23.22 -8.04
CA ASP A 154 -10.25 -23.65 -8.73
C ASP A 154 -10.86 -24.86 -8.02
N GLU A 155 -12.00 -24.71 -7.36
CA GLU A 155 -12.72 -25.82 -6.73
C GLU A 155 -13.51 -26.68 -7.73
N GLY A 156 -13.16 -26.65 -9.01
CA GLY A 156 -13.82 -27.51 -10.03
C GLY A 156 -15.21 -27.04 -10.46
N GLY A 157 -15.63 -25.86 -10.04
CA GLY A 157 -16.94 -25.27 -10.36
C GLY A 157 -16.89 -23.93 -11.09
N GLY A 158 -15.73 -23.50 -11.56
CA GLY A 158 -15.57 -22.24 -12.29
C GLY A 158 -15.52 -20.99 -11.38
N ASN A 159 -15.50 -21.16 -10.07
CA ASN A 159 -15.41 -20.05 -9.12
C ASN A 159 -13.99 -19.91 -8.58
N LYS A 160 -13.15 -19.23 -9.35
CA LYS A 160 -11.78 -18.85 -8.95
C LYS A 160 -11.85 -17.51 -8.23
N PHE A 161 -11.67 -17.46 -6.93
CA PHE A 161 -11.59 -16.18 -6.21
C PHE A 161 -10.77 -16.32 -4.94
N PHE A 162 -10.17 -15.20 -4.56
CA PHE A 162 -9.45 -15.05 -3.30
C PHE A 162 -10.38 -14.42 -2.27
N ASN A 163 -10.62 -15.11 -1.17
CA ASN A 163 -11.47 -14.58 -0.12
C ASN A 163 -10.70 -13.57 0.74
N ASN A 164 -11.04 -12.29 0.60
CA ASN A 164 -10.43 -11.20 1.34
C ASN A 164 -11.19 -10.77 2.61
N ASN A 165 -12.13 -11.56 3.10
CA ASN A 165 -12.94 -11.24 4.29
C ASN A 165 -12.14 -11.06 5.58
N GLY A 166 -10.89 -11.52 5.63
CA GLY A 166 -10.00 -11.25 6.76
C GLY A 166 -9.78 -9.75 7.02
N PHE A 167 -9.97 -8.93 6.00
CA PHE A 167 -9.84 -7.48 6.10
C PHE A 167 -11.10 -6.74 6.56
N LYS A 168 -12.22 -7.43 6.72
CA LYS A 168 -13.52 -6.79 7.04
C LYS A 168 -13.56 -5.95 8.31
N ASN A 169 -12.61 -6.15 9.22
CA ASN A 169 -12.49 -5.39 10.47
C ASN A 169 -11.32 -4.40 10.44
N ILE A 170 -10.57 -4.34 9.33
CA ILE A 170 -9.43 -3.45 9.17
C ILE A 170 -9.95 -2.16 8.53
N THR A 171 -9.88 -1.06 9.26
CA THR A 171 -10.32 0.26 8.79
C THR A 171 -9.15 1.13 8.36
N ARG A 172 -7.91 0.80 8.78
CA ARG A 172 -6.70 1.55 8.46
C ARG A 172 -5.51 0.62 8.23
N ILE A 173 -4.71 0.93 7.23
CA ILE A 173 -3.38 0.34 7.00
C ILE A 173 -2.33 1.39 7.35
N HIS A 174 -1.45 1.09 8.31
CA HIS A 174 -0.48 2.06 8.84
C HIS A 174 0.80 2.22 7.99
N GLY A 175 0.93 1.49 6.92
CA GLY A 175 2.01 1.60 5.94
C GLY A 175 1.47 1.47 4.53
N ASP A 176 2.23 0.81 3.66
CA ASP A 176 1.80 0.53 2.30
C ASP A 176 0.83 -0.63 2.23
N PHE A 177 -0.08 -0.58 1.27
CA PHE A 177 -0.93 -1.71 0.91
C PHE A 177 -0.67 -2.10 -0.54
N ILE A 178 0.00 -3.24 -0.73
CA ILE A 178 0.45 -3.69 -2.05
C ILE A 178 -0.23 -5.01 -2.39
N LEU A 179 -0.93 -5.02 -3.52
CA LEU A 179 -1.62 -6.17 -4.10
C LEU A 179 -1.09 -6.38 -5.51
N GLU A 180 -0.39 -7.50 -5.76
CA GLU A 180 0.24 -7.76 -7.07
C GLU A 180 0.02 -9.20 -7.53
N ASN A 181 -0.29 -9.38 -8.81
CA ASN A 181 -0.42 -10.70 -9.44
C ASN A 181 -1.42 -11.62 -8.70
N ILE A 182 -2.60 -11.10 -8.40
CA ILE A 182 -3.69 -11.87 -7.78
C ILE A 182 -4.87 -11.90 -8.76
N PRO A 183 -4.98 -12.93 -9.62
CA PRO A 183 -5.89 -12.91 -10.78
C PRO A 183 -7.38 -12.78 -10.44
N TYR A 184 -7.80 -13.18 -9.26
CA TYR A 184 -9.22 -13.15 -8.85
C TYR A 184 -9.33 -12.60 -7.43
N LEU A 185 -8.84 -11.37 -7.25
CA LEU A 185 -8.76 -10.74 -5.93
C LEU A 185 -10.14 -10.44 -5.34
N ILE A 186 -11.09 -10.02 -6.16
CA ILE A 186 -12.46 -9.67 -5.71
C ILE A 186 -13.47 -10.20 -6.72
N HIS A 187 -14.43 -10.99 -6.25
CA HIS A 187 -15.51 -11.53 -7.06
C HIS A 187 -16.89 -11.08 -6.58
N TRP A 188 -17.81 -10.93 -7.52
CA TRP A 188 -19.20 -10.53 -7.30
C TRP A 188 -19.89 -11.38 -6.24
N GLY A 189 -20.54 -10.74 -5.27
CA GLY A 189 -21.45 -11.40 -4.33
C GLY A 189 -20.81 -12.10 -3.14
N ARG A 190 -19.47 -12.05 -2.95
CA ARG A 190 -18.79 -12.79 -1.88
C ARG A 190 -18.06 -11.92 -0.87
N GLY A 191 -18.67 -10.84 -0.44
CA GLY A 191 -18.10 -9.99 0.62
C GLY A 191 -16.79 -9.32 0.18
N ASN A 192 -16.73 -8.02 0.29
CA ASN A 192 -15.56 -7.25 -0.03
C ASN A 192 -14.87 -6.84 1.27
N GLY A 193 -13.83 -7.57 1.68
CA GLY A 193 -13.11 -7.29 2.92
C GLY A 193 -12.42 -5.93 2.92
N PHE A 194 -12.05 -5.37 1.76
CA PHE A 194 -11.39 -4.07 1.67
C PHE A 194 -12.36 -2.89 1.74
N ALA A 195 -13.67 -3.13 1.61
CA ALA A 195 -14.67 -2.05 1.62
C ALA A 195 -14.73 -1.25 2.92
N GLN A 196 -14.17 -1.79 4.01
CA GLN A 196 -14.13 -1.10 5.31
C GLN A 196 -12.86 -0.27 5.52
N ILE A 197 -11.86 -0.41 4.65
CA ILE A 197 -10.62 0.36 4.75
C ILE A 197 -10.94 1.81 4.39
N THR A 198 -10.71 2.72 5.35
CA THR A 198 -10.96 4.16 5.19
C THR A 198 -9.69 4.95 4.91
N GLU A 199 -8.54 4.47 5.39
CA GLU A 199 -7.25 5.14 5.27
C GLU A 199 -6.11 4.14 5.02
N ILE A 200 -5.16 4.55 4.17
CA ILE A 200 -3.85 3.91 3.97
C ILE A 200 -2.81 5.01 4.17
N ASP A 201 -1.92 4.84 5.15
CA ASP A 201 -0.95 5.89 5.51
C ASP A 201 0.19 6.03 4.50
N GLY A 202 0.60 4.92 3.89
CA GLY A 202 1.60 4.85 2.82
C GLY A 202 0.96 4.80 1.43
N ASP A 203 1.57 4.00 0.56
CA ASP A 203 1.13 3.80 -0.82
C ASP A 203 0.03 2.74 -0.92
N LEU A 204 -0.90 2.97 -1.86
CA LEU A 204 -1.78 1.91 -2.36
C LEU A 204 -1.33 1.50 -3.77
N THR A 205 -0.87 0.27 -3.91
CA THR A 205 -0.55 -0.32 -5.21
C THR A 205 -1.42 -1.53 -5.47
N VAL A 206 -2.15 -1.53 -6.58
CA VAL A 206 -2.86 -2.69 -7.11
C VAL A 206 -2.40 -2.92 -8.54
N ARG A 207 -1.73 -4.04 -8.77
CA ARG A 207 -1.13 -4.34 -10.08
C ARG A 207 -1.42 -5.77 -10.52
N ASN A 208 -1.79 -5.93 -11.79
CA ASN A 208 -2.07 -7.23 -12.39
C ASN A 208 -3.01 -8.09 -11.52
N CYS A 209 -4.09 -7.47 -11.06
CA CYS A 209 -5.10 -8.09 -10.22
C CYS A 209 -6.45 -8.12 -10.91
N GLY A 210 -7.20 -9.18 -10.67
CA GLY A 210 -8.61 -9.25 -11.07
C GLY A 210 -9.47 -8.58 -10.02
N MET A 211 -9.93 -7.35 -10.29
CA MET A 211 -10.75 -6.59 -9.35
C MET A 211 -12.13 -6.30 -9.92
N GLN A 212 -13.11 -6.23 -9.05
CA GLN A 212 -14.47 -5.82 -9.38
C GLN A 212 -14.85 -4.53 -8.64
N GLN A 213 -16.02 -4.01 -8.97
CA GLN A 213 -16.58 -2.77 -8.43
C GLN A 213 -16.51 -2.69 -6.90
N MET A 214 -16.38 -1.47 -6.36
CA MET A 214 -16.49 -1.14 -4.95
C MET A 214 -15.41 -1.79 -4.06
N ALA A 215 -14.24 -2.10 -4.62
CA ALA A 215 -13.16 -2.77 -3.88
C ALA A 215 -12.77 -2.00 -2.61
N PHE A 216 -12.70 -0.68 -2.71
CA PHE A 216 -12.33 0.22 -1.62
C PHE A 216 -13.41 1.28 -1.38
N ALA A 217 -14.66 0.86 -1.24
CA ALA A 217 -15.82 1.76 -1.22
C ALA A 217 -15.74 2.87 -0.16
N SER A 218 -15.13 2.59 1.00
CA SER A 218 -15.00 3.57 2.10
C SER A 218 -13.65 4.28 2.14
N LEU A 219 -12.74 4.00 1.19
CA LEU A 219 -11.40 4.60 1.20
C LEU A 219 -11.50 6.11 0.94
N SER A 220 -11.09 6.89 1.90
CA SER A 220 -11.11 8.35 1.85
C SER A 220 -9.73 8.97 1.67
N LYS A 221 -8.67 8.24 2.06
CA LYS A 221 -7.30 8.77 2.05
C LYS A 221 -6.26 7.71 1.71
N VAL A 222 -5.35 8.08 0.80
CA VAL A 222 -4.05 7.44 0.58
C VAL A 222 -2.99 8.47 0.92
N GLY A 223 -2.10 8.17 1.87
CA GLY A 223 -1.08 9.11 2.35
C GLY A 223 0.09 9.28 1.39
N GLY A 224 0.41 8.23 0.65
CA GLY A 224 1.44 8.20 -0.40
C GLY A 224 0.86 8.18 -1.81
N ASP A 225 1.48 7.38 -2.69
CA ASP A 225 1.07 7.19 -4.07
C ASP A 225 -0.14 6.25 -4.20
N LEU A 226 -1.04 6.54 -5.14
CA LEU A 226 -2.08 5.62 -5.57
C LEU A 226 -1.74 5.09 -6.96
N THR A 227 -1.44 3.80 -7.05
CA THR A 227 -1.11 3.12 -8.31
C THR A 227 -2.09 1.99 -8.60
N LEU A 228 -2.81 2.09 -9.71
CA LEU A 228 -3.63 1.02 -10.27
C LEU A 228 -3.11 0.72 -11.67
N ALA A 229 -2.46 -0.45 -11.84
CA ALA A 229 -1.77 -0.77 -13.09
C ALA A 229 -2.06 -2.20 -13.57
N ASP A 230 -2.28 -2.33 -14.87
CA ASP A 230 -2.42 -3.63 -15.55
C ASP A 230 -3.49 -4.54 -14.95
N ASN A 231 -4.53 -3.94 -14.36
CA ASN A 231 -5.61 -4.71 -13.74
C ASN A 231 -6.64 -5.10 -14.79
N CYS A 232 -7.06 -6.37 -14.71
CA CYS A 232 -8.06 -6.94 -15.60
C CYS A 232 -9.40 -7.11 -14.86
N ILE A 233 -10.47 -6.82 -15.56
CA ILE A 233 -11.81 -7.08 -15.04
C ILE A 233 -12.48 -8.11 -15.94
N GLU A 234 -12.66 -9.29 -15.41
CA GLU A 234 -13.66 -10.18 -15.98
C GLU A 234 -15.05 -9.62 -15.69
N LEU A 235 -15.77 -9.30 -16.77
CA LEU A 235 -17.20 -9.04 -16.81
C LEU A 235 -17.71 -7.60 -16.59
N TYR A 236 -17.99 -6.92 -17.72
CA TYR A 236 -19.15 -6.04 -17.97
C TYR A 236 -19.35 -4.72 -17.21
N THR A 237 -18.44 -4.32 -16.31
CA THR A 237 -18.65 -3.08 -15.55
C THR A 237 -17.33 -2.35 -15.35
N GLY A 238 -17.31 -1.07 -15.66
CA GLY A 238 -16.11 -0.22 -15.61
C GLY A 238 -15.35 -0.30 -14.27
N PHE A 239 -14.05 -0.47 -14.38
CA PHE A 239 -13.14 -0.74 -13.24
C PHE A 239 -13.23 0.33 -12.16
N PHE A 240 -13.26 1.59 -12.56
CA PHE A 240 -13.29 2.68 -11.60
C PHE A 240 -14.68 3.07 -11.15
N TRP A 241 -15.72 2.49 -11.73
CA TRP A 241 -17.07 2.79 -11.32
C TRP A 241 -17.26 2.32 -9.87
N ASN A 242 -17.23 3.27 -8.95
CA ASN A 242 -17.33 3.04 -7.51
C ASN A 242 -16.14 2.32 -6.85
N LEU A 243 -14.91 2.36 -7.42
CA LEU A 243 -13.75 1.72 -6.77
C LEU A 243 -13.48 2.35 -5.39
N ALA A 244 -13.52 3.67 -5.31
CA ALA A 244 -13.22 4.43 -4.10
C ALA A 244 -14.11 5.69 -4.04
N THR A 245 -15.43 5.49 -3.96
CA THR A 245 -16.43 6.58 -4.03
C THR A 245 -16.30 7.66 -2.97
N ASP A 246 -15.53 7.42 -1.93
CA ASP A 246 -15.27 8.36 -0.86
C ASP A 246 -13.85 8.94 -0.84
N LEU A 247 -13.02 8.60 -1.85
CA LEU A 247 -11.64 9.08 -1.94
C LEU A 247 -11.60 10.61 -2.10
N ARG A 248 -10.91 11.27 -1.17
CA ARG A 248 -10.73 12.71 -1.12
C ARG A 248 -9.27 13.12 -1.23
N HIS A 249 -8.35 12.28 -0.79
CA HIS A 249 -6.95 12.68 -0.63
C HIS A 249 -5.99 11.61 -1.14
N VAL A 250 -5.10 12.02 -2.04
CA VAL A 250 -3.92 11.27 -2.47
C VAL A 250 -2.69 12.13 -2.16
N GLY A 251 -1.89 11.74 -1.16
CA GLY A 251 -0.76 12.54 -0.69
C GLY A 251 0.39 12.59 -1.68
N GLY A 252 0.56 11.55 -2.48
CA GLY A 252 1.55 11.43 -3.55
C GLY A 252 0.95 11.52 -4.94
N SER A 253 1.45 10.69 -5.86
CA SER A 253 1.04 10.65 -7.27
C SER A 253 -0.14 9.74 -7.49
N LEU A 254 -0.94 10.04 -8.52
CA LEU A 254 -2.03 9.20 -9.03
C LEU A 254 -1.59 8.56 -10.34
N THR A 255 -1.45 7.22 -10.36
CA THR A 255 -1.06 6.45 -11.54
C THR A 255 -2.14 5.42 -11.89
N LEU A 256 -2.75 5.57 -13.06
CA LEU A 256 -3.75 4.68 -13.62
C LEU A 256 -3.28 4.24 -15.00
N THR A 257 -2.74 3.02 -15.11
CA THR A 257 -2.09 2.57 -16.37
C THR A 257 -2.46 1.15 -16.75
N GLY A 258 -2.75 0.92 -18.04
CA GLY A 258 -2.95 -0.44 -18.55
C GLY A 258 -4.15 -1.19 -18.00
N ASN A 259 -5.12 -0.51 -17.38
CA ASN A 259 -6.27 -1.18 -16.80
C ASN A 259 -7.34 -1.45 -17.87
N ASP A 260 -7.79 -2.69 -17.95
CA ASP A 260 -8.86 -3.09 -18.89
C ASP A 260 -10.24 -2.55 -18.45
N HIS A 261 -11.14 -2.36 -19.41
CA HIS A 261 -12.55 -1.98 -19.19
C HIS A 261 -12.77 -0.70 -18.36
N GLN A 262 -11.89 0.27 -18.47
CA GLN A 262 -12.07 1.55 -17.78
C GLN A 262 -13.15 2.40 -18.46
N ASN A 263 -14.26 2.65 -17.78
CA ASN A 263 -15.30 3.61 -18.20
C ASN A 263 -15.12 4.94 -17.44
N GLY A 264 -14.12 5.73 -17.83
CA GLY A 264 -13.86 7.03 -17.20
C GLY A 264 -13.27 6.93 -15.78
N LEU A 265 -13.31 8.02 -15.05
CA LEU A 265 -12.81 8.15 -13.68
C LEU A 265 -13.94 8.13 -12.63
N GLY A 266 -15.00 7.39 -12.88
CA GLY A 266 -16.10 7.22 -11.93
C GLY A 266 -15.58 6.67 -10.60
N GLY A 267 -15.93 7.33 -9.50
CA GLY A 267 -15.42 7.01 -8.15
C GLY A 267 -14.29 7.93 -7.66
N PHE A 268 -13.79 8.83 -8.52
CA PHE A 268 -12.80 9.84 -8.14
C PHE A 268 -13.39 11.26 -8.07
N GLU A 269 -14.69 11.41 -8.20
CA GLU A 269 -15.37 12.71 -8.26
C GLU A 269 -15.24 13.53 -6.98
N LYS A 270 -14.97 12.87 -5.85
CA LYS A 270 -14.82 13.52 -4.55
C LYS A 270 -13.38 13.88 -4.20
N VAL A 271 -12.42 13.64 -5.10
CA VAL A 271 -11.01 13.95 -4.85
C VAL A 271 -10.83 15.47 -4.70
N GLU A 272 -10.24 15.85 -3.58
CA GLU A 272 -10.03 17.24 -3.15
C GLU A 272 -8.53 17.60 -3.16
N TYR A 273 -7.63 16.60 -3.20
CA TYR A 273 -6.18 16.82 -3.18
C TYR A 273 -5.41 15.68 -3.82
N ILE A 274 -4.44 16.04 -4.69
CA ILE A 274 -3.41 15.15 -5.25
C ILE A 274 -2.06 15.86 -5.12
N GLY A 275 -1.17 15.32 -4.29
CA GLY A 275 0.10 15.97 -3.95
C GLY A 275 1.23 15.78 -4.96
N GLY A 276 1.13 14.77 -5.82
CA GLY A 276 2.14 14.41 -6.81
C GLY A 276 1.64 14.48 -8.25
N ASN A 277 2.32 13.75 -9.12
CA ASN A 277 2.01 13.69 -10.55
C ASN A 277 0.74 12.89 -10.84
N ILE A 278 0.11 13.17 -11.97
CA ILE A 278 -0.98 12.36 -12.51
C ILE A 278 -0.52 11.68 -13.79
N THR A 279 -0.67 10.35 -13.85
CA THR A 279 -0.39 9.55 -15.04
C THR A 279 -1.58 8.65 -15.34
N ILE A 280 -2.28 8.90 -16.45
CA ILE A 280 -3.44 8.12 -16.90
C ILE A 280 -3.19 7.71 -18.36
N THR A 281 -2.76 6.47 -18.58
CA THR A 281 -2.34 6.02 -19.92
C THR A 281 -2.66 4.54 -20.17
N GLY A 282 -2.99 4.18 -21.40
CA GLY A 282 -3.15 2.78 -21.83
C GLY A 282 -4.31 2.05 -21.18
N ASN A 283 -5.27 2.76 -20.59
CA ASN A 283 -6.45 2.15 -20.00
C ASN A 283 -7.51 1.88 -21.09
N GLY A 284 -8.40 0.90 -20.87
CA GLY A 284 -9.47 0.54 -21.80
C GLY A 284 -9.03 -0.28 -23.01
N THR A 285 -7.78 -0.74 -23.05
CA THR A 285 -7.28 -1.64 -24.10
C THR A 285 -7.76 -3.06 -23.83
N THR A 286 -8.52 -3.56 -24.72
CA THR A 286 -9.42 -4.69 -24.66
C THR A 286 -8.81 -6.07 -24.41
N ASN A 287 -9.36 -6.81 -23.45
CA ASN A 287 -9.55 -8.24 -23.61
C ASN A 287 -11.06 -8.53 -23.73
N GLY A 288 -11.67 -8.35 -24.88
CA GLY A 288 -13.08 -8.66 -25.04
C GLY A 288 -13.79 -7.90 -26.14
N GLY A 289 -13.09 -7.09 -26.94
CA GLY A 289 -13.61 -6.53 -28.16
C GLY A 289 -14.66 -5.41 -28.01
N ILE A 290 -14.77 -4.79 -26.84
CA ILE A 290 -15.56 -3.58 -26.71
C ILE A 290 -14.61 -2.40 -26.95
N PRO A 291 -14.75 -1.68 -28.06
CA PRO A 291 -13.95 -0.49 -28.27
C PRO A 291 -14.23 0.49 -27.16
N TYR A 292 -13.19 1.06 -26.60
CA TYR A 292 -13.29 2.19 -25.71
C TYR A 292 -14.13 3.28 -26.40
N ASP A 293 -15.23 3.66 -25.78
CA ASP A 293 -16.06 4.73 -26.31
C ASP A 293 -15.35 6.06 -25.99
N SER A 294 -14.91 6.76 -27.03
CA SER A 294 -14.27 8.07 -26.92
C SER A 294 -15.09 9.10 -26.14
N THR A 295 -16.40 8.88 -26.00
CA THR A 295 -17.28 9.74 -25.20
C THR A 295 -17.15 9.53 -23.71
N SER A 296 -16.76 8.33 -23.24
CA SER A 296 -16.48 8.08 -21.83
C SER A 296 -15.09 8.56 -21.39
N ASP A 297 -14.13 8.65 -22.31
CA ASP A 297 -12.83 9.31 -22.10
C ASP A 297 -13.01 10.78 -21.74
N GLN A 298 -13.91 11.44 -22.45
CA GLN A 298 -14.16 12.86 -22.24
C GLN A 298 -14.57 13.15 -20.80
N VAL A 299 -15.43 12.32 -20.22
CA VAL A 299 -15.89 12.50 -18.83
C VAL A 299 -14.73 12.36 -17.83
N GLY A 300 -13.81 11.44 -18.05
CA GLY A 300 -12.66 11.25 -17.15
C GLY A 300 -11.66 12.40 -17.24
N PHE A 301 -11.33 12.85 -18.44
CA PHE A 301 -10.38 13.94 -18.63
C PHE A 301 -10.97 15.31 -18.30
N ASP A 302 -12.27 15.51 -18.43
CA ASP A 302 -12.97 16.70 -17.93
C ASP A 302 -12.84 16.78 -16.39
N LEU A 303 -12.87 15.65 -15.68
CA LEU A 303 -12.61 15.62 -14.25
C LEU A 303 -11.17 16.05 -13.91
N VAL A 304 -10.16 15.55 -14.67
CA VAL A 304 -8.77 15.95 -14.50
C VAL A 304 -8.58 17.44 -14.79
N ALA A 305 -9.20 17.95 -15.86
CA ALA A 305 -9.20 19.38 -16.16
C ALA A 305 -9.78 20.20 -14.99
N GLY A 306 -10.91 19.74 -14.44
CA GLY A 306 -11.53 20.37 -13.27
C GLY A 306 -10.62 20.35 -12.02
N TRP A 307 -9.87 19.27 -11.80
CA TRP A 307 -8.88 19.21 -10.70
C TRP A 307 -7.75 20.22 -10.87
N ILE A 308 -7.27 20.40 -12.12
CA ILE A 308 -6.24 21.37 -12.44
C ILE A 308 -6.77 22.79 -12.19
N GLU A 309 -7.95 23.09 -12.73
CA GLU A 309 -8.57 24.41 -12.62
C GLU A 309 -8.92 24.78 -11.18
N SER A 310 -9.41 23.83 -10.41
CA SER A 310 -9.78 24.03 -8.99
C SER A 310 -8.62 23.98 -8.01
N GLY A 311 -7.40 23.60 -8.49
CA GLY A 311 -6.22 23.48 -7.63
C GLY A 311 -6.21 22.25 -6.73
N VAL A 312 -6.94 21.21 -7.09
CA VAL A 312 -6.88 19.88 -6.46
C VAL A 312 -5.53 19.23 -6.69
N VAL A 313 -4.94 19.50 -7.85
CA VAL A 313 -3.60 19.00 -8.22
C VAL A 313 -2.53 19.97 -7.74
N ALA A 314 -1.47 19.46 -7.13
CA ALA A 314 -0.35 20.28 -6.69
C ALA A 314 0.23 21.12 -7.86
N PRO A 315 0.59 22.39 -7.64
CA PRO A 315 1.01 23.30 -8.71
C PRO A 315 2.25 22.84 -9.50
N THR A 316 3.10 22.03 -8.89
CA THR A 316 4.33 21.48 -9.49
C THR A 316 4.12 20.12 -10.15
N ALA A 317 2.92 19.58 -10.09
CA ALA A 317 2.63 18.25 -10.61
C ALA A 317 2.67 18.22 -12.14
N VAL A 318 3.24 17.14 -12.66
CA VAL A 318 3.19 16.83 -14.09
C VAL A 318 1.95 15.97 -14.34
N VAL A 319 1.09 16.42 -15.25
CA VAL A 319 -0.12 15.70 -15.65
C VAL A 319 0.11 15.09 -17.03
N THR A 320 0.05 13.76 -17.11
CA THR A 320 0.22 12.99 -18.34
C THR A 320 -1.01 12.12 -18.54
N CYS A 321 -1.87 12.52 -19.46
CA CYS A 321 -3.04 11.72 -19.86
C CYS A 321 -2.97 11.37 -21.34
N LYS A 322 -3.34 10.15 -21.67
CA LYS A 322 -3.41 9.67 -23.05
C LYS A 322 -4.70 8.90 -23.27
N TYR A 323 -5.28 9.12 -24.44
CA TYR A 323 -6.39 8.29 -24.92
C TYR A 323 -5.94 6.84 -25.16
N ALA A 324 -6.89 5.94 -25.34
CA ALA A 324 -6.63 4.53 -25.62
C ALA A 324 -5.80 4.31 -26.90
N ASP A 325 -5.91 5.20 -27.90
CA ASP A 325 -5.13 5.21 -29.13
C ASP A 325 -3.68 5.73 -28.94
N GLY A 326 -3.33 6.17 -27.73
CA GLY A 326 -2.02 6.71 -27.37
C GLY A 326 -1.85 8.21 -27.64
N SER A 327 -2.87 8.90 -28.21
CA SER A 327 -2.82 10.33 -28.39
C SER A 327 -2.83 11.06 -27.05
N ALA A 328 -2.04 12.14 -26.94
CA ALA A 328 -1.96 12.93 -25.72
C ALA A 328 -3.18 13.81 -25.53
N VAL A 329 -3.58 13.99 -24.27
CA VAL A 329 -4.57 14.99 -23.87
C VAL A 329 -3.83 16.25 -23.46
N GLU A 330 -4.16 17.36 -24.10
CA GLU A 330 -3.61 18.65 -23.76
C GLU A 330 -4.44 19.29 -22.64
N PHE A 331 -3.83 19.53 -21.50
CA PHE A 331 -4.44 20.30 -20.43
C PHE A 331 -3.86 21.71 -20.38
N PRO A 332 -4.64 22.70 -19.93
CA PRO A 332 -4.06 23.98 -19.59
C PRO A 332 -2.98 23.75 -18.55
N VAL A 333 -1.78 24.30 -18.79
CA VAL A 333 -0.69 24.23 -17.82
C VAL A 333 -1.23 24.80 -16.51
N PRO A 334 -1.18 24.04 -15.39
CA PRO A 334 -1.60 24.59 -14.12
C PRO A 334 -0.78 25.84 -13.89
N SER A 335 -1.42 27.00 -13.79
CA SER A 335 -0.68 28.15 -13.28
C SER A 335 -0.30 27.80 -11.86
N PRO A 336 1.00 27.69 -11.53
CA PRO A 336 1.42 27.34 -10.18
C PRO A 336 0.92 28.34 -9.14
N TYR A 337 0.35 29.44 -9.63
CA TYR A 337 -0.11 30.53 -8.80
C TYR A 337 -1.46 31.02 -9.30
N LYS A 338 -2.46 31.03 -8.41
CA LYS A 338 -3.73 31.69 -8.66
C LYS A 338 -3.60 33.18 -8.46
N SER A 339 -4.27 33.96 -9.29
CA SER A 339 -4.42 35.41 -9.07
C SER A 339 -5.84 35.66 -8.55
N TYR A 340 -5.94 36.46 -7.51
CA TYR A 340 -7.20 36.81 -6.88
C TYR A 340 -7.42 38.31 -6.93
N THR A 341 -8.66 38.70 -7.14
CA THR A 341 -9.13 40.07 -6.93
C THR A 341 -10.21 40.03 -5.87
N ILE A 342 -9.99 40.73 -4.78
CA ILE A 342 -10.90 40.86 -3.65
C ILE A 342 -11.44 42.30 -3.69
N SER A 343 -12.72 42.44 -3.92
CA SER A 343 -13.37 43.75 -4.13
C SER A 343 -14.31 44.14 -3.00
N SER A 344 -14.49 43.26 -2.01
CA SER A 344 -15.35 43.53 -0.84
C SER A 344 -14.81 42.85 0.42
N ARG A 345 -15.24 43.34 1.57
CA ARG A 345 -14.94 42.73 2.86
C ARG A 345 -15.47 41.29 2.95
N ASP A 346 -16.65 41.02 2.38
CA ASP A 346 -17.24 39.69 2.42
C ASP A 346 -16.42 38.69 1.58
N GLU A 347 -15.92 39.10 0.41
CA GLU A 347 -15.00 38.30 -0.39
C GLU A 347 -13.67 38.03 0.34
N LEU A 348 -13.14 39.03 1.07
CA LEU A 348 -11.92 38.88 1.87
C LEU A 348 -12.13 37.90 3.02
N LEU A 349 -13.23 37.97 3.73
CA LEU A 349 -13.56 37.02 4.79
C LEU A 349 -13.85 35.61 4.28
N ALA A 350 -14.45 35.49 3.09
CA ALA A 350 -14.64 34.20 2.42
C ALA A 350 -13.31 33.62 1.91
N PHE A 351 -12.37 34.45 1.49
CA PHE A 351 -11.03 34.05 1.07
C PHE A 351 -10.20 33.54 2.24
N ALA A 352 -10.37 34.12 3.42
CA ALA A 352 -9.67 33.70 4.64
C ALA A 352 -10.48 32.62 5.37
N PRO A 353 -9.92 31.43 5.67
CA PRO A 353 -10.66 30.41 6.40
C PRO A 353 -11.00 30.90 7.80
N GLN A 354 -12.29 30.83 8.13
CA GLN A 354 -12.77 31.23 9.47
C GLN A 354 -12.50 30.19 10.55
N ASP A 355 -12.08 28.99 10.18
CA ASP A 355 -11.88 27.85 11.07
C ASP A 355 -10.44 27.68 11.58
N GLY A 356 -9.55 28.60 11.24
CA GLY A 356 -8.14 28.51 11.63
C GLY A 356 -7.36 27.39 10.93
N SER A 357 -7.90 26.78 9.88
CA SER A 357 -7.18 25.79 9.08
C SER A 357 -5.98 26.46 8.39
N ALA A 358 -4.79 25.92 8.64
CA ALA A 358 -3.52 26.53 8.24
C ALA A 358 -3.09 26.13 6.82
N VAL A 359 -4.02 25.95 5.89
CA VAL A 359 -3.66 25.71 4.49
C VAL A 359 -3.41 27.06 3.81
N LYS A 360 -2.14 27.40 3.64
CA LYS A 360 -1.75 28.58 2.91
C LYS A 360 -1.77 28.30 1.40
N GLU A 361 -2.31 29.24 0.62
CA GLU A 361 -2.28 29.18 -0.82
C GLU A 361 -1.11 29.98 -1.37
N THR A 362 -0.39 29.41 -2.33
CA THR A 362 0.61 30.18 -3.08
C THR A 362 -0.11 31.03 -4.14
N VAL A 363 -0.06 32.34 -3.99
CA VAL A 363 -0.78 33.30 -4.83
C VAL A 363 0.21 34.03 -5.73
N GLN A 364 -0.05 34.08 -7.04
CA GLN A 364 0.78 34.82 -7.98
C GLN A 364 0.58 36.33 -7.84
N ASN A 365 -0.69 36.73 -7.87
CA ASN A 365 -1.09 38.11 -7.70
C ASN A 365 -2.32 38.17 -6.80
N LEU A 366 -2.27 39.02 -5.80
CA LEU A 366 -3.43 39.34 -4.97
C LEU A 366 -3.72 40.83 -5.15
N THR A 367 -4.86 41.15 -5.72
CA THR A 367 -5.34 42.51 -5.86
C THR A 367 -6.47 42.75 -4.90
N ILE A 368 -6.32 43.71 -3.98
CA ILE A 368 -7.38 44.09 -3.05
C ILE A 368 -7.85 45.49 -3.44
N VAL A 369 -9.12 45.60 -3.79
CA VAL A 369 -9.77 46.86 -4.19
C VAL A 369 -10.81 47.23 -3.16
N ASP A 370 -10.49 48.10 -2.23
CA ASP A 370 -11.44 48.58 -1.21
C ASP A 370 -12.02 49.96 -1.63
N ALA A 371 -12.81 49.93 -2.69
CA ALA A 371 -13.45 51.15 -3.21
C ALA A 371 -14.41 51.81 -2.23
N GLY A 372 -14.88 51.10 -1.21
CA GLY A 372 -15.84 51.56 -0.19
C GLY A 372 -15.22 51.95 1.16
N ASN A 373 -13.91 51.77 1.35
CA ASN A 373 -13.22 51.89 2.63
C ASN A 373 -13.89 51.02 3.74
N THR A 374 -14.26 49.82 3.39
CA THR A 374 -14.98 48.88 4.27
C THR A 374 -14.08 47.87 4.97
N MET A 375 -12.83 47.76 4.52
CA MET A 375 -11.82 46.84 5.06
C MET A 375 -10.95 47.54 6.10
N SER A 376 -10.68 46.87 7.19
CA SER A 376 -9.79 47.32 8.24
C SER A 376 -8.43 46.60 8.19
N ASP A 377 -7.40 47.12 8.88
CA ASP A 377 -6.11 46.43 9.05
C ASP A 377 -6.27 45.05 9.67
N ASN A 378 -7.29 44.85 10.52
CA ASN A 378 -7.61 43.54 11.07
C ASN A 378 -8.15 42.58 10.01
N ASP A 379 -9.00 43.06 9.12
CA ASP A 379 -9.50 42.23 8.01
C ASP A 379 -8.33 41.83 7.09
N LEU A 380 -7.42 42.71 6.78
CA LEU A 380 -6.23 42.41 5.97
C LEU A 380 -5.25 41.44 6.66
N SER A 381 -5.27 41.39 7.99
CA SER A 381 -4.44 40.42 8.73
C SER A 381 -4.80 38.97 8.40
N TYR A 382 -6.04 38.68 8.03
CA TYR A 382 -6.47 37.35 7.60
C TYR A 382 -5.77 36.88 6.32
N VAL A 383 -5.49 37.81 5.39
CA VAL A 383 -4.75 37.49 4.15
C VAL A 383 -3.38 36.92 4.49
N LYS A 384 -2.69 37.50 5.47
CA LYS A 384 -1.36 37.05 5.91
C LYS A 384 -1.34 35.61 6.43
N THR A 385 -2.46 35.12 6.93
CA THR A 385 -2.57 33.75 7.42
C THR A 385 -2.89 32.77 6.31
N ARG A 386 -3.35 33.23 5.14
CA ARG A 386 -3.86 32.43 4.03
C ARG A 386 -2.92 32.36 2.83
N VAL A 387 -2.03 33.32 2.70
CA VAL A 387 -1.11 33.40 1.54
C VAL A 387 0.33 33.14 2.01
N GLU A 388 1.06 32.37 1.21
CA GLU A 388 2.49 32.12 1.37
C GLU A 388 3.31 33.03 0.48
#